data_3435ac67d494deafa4a9c54b239f56d0
#
_entry.id   3435ac67d494deafa4a9c54b239f56d0
#
_cell.length_a   1.000
_cell.length_b   1.000
_cell.length_c   1.000
_cell.angle_alpha   90.00
_cell.angle_beta   90.00
_cell.angle_gamma   90.00
#
_symmetry.space_group_name_H-M   'P 1'
#
loop_
_entity.id
_entity.type
_entity.pdbx_description
1 polymer ?
#
loop_
_entity_poly.entity_id
_entity_poly.type
_entity_poly.pdbx_seq_one_letter_code
_entity_poly.pdbx_strand_id
1 'polypeptide(L)'
;MKKSLISRRNFLSNAATAGALGFIAPSILSSCSHTSKKAAAMPAMLDQAPDGSVLKAGLIGCGGRGTGAAINFLDAGPNLQIVALGDTFQDRVDNCRAQIMKAKGQEVPLENCFTGFDAYQKVIDSGVDIILDCTPPYFRPKHIAAAVEARKHIFAEKPVAVDPVGVRSIMATAQKAKGMDLCIVPGTHYRHQRDKAAAWEQVSNGAIGEIVGGNIYFNMGKLWHRDPDPAWSEMEYMIRDWVNWCWLSGDHIVEQHVHNIDLMNWFTGMHPVKATGFGSRLRRVTGDQYDNFSVDFTFENGMHFHSMCRQINGCSPNVSDRIQGTQGSTDCNSTILDLSGNELWKYEYPLDKDGKPVNSVSVEPHLQEQITFVTAIRSGNVLNEIENTAVATLVAIMGCVSAYTGKEVTYEEMMNSDMKLGPEVLAFGPVNIPKTVPIAGIAYVPGT
;
A
#
# COMPACT_ATOMS: atom_id res chain seq x y z
N MET A 1 22.92 17.09 -57.16
CA MET A 1 23.82 16.45 -56.19
C MET A 1 23.20 15.11 -55.74
N LYS A 2 23.77 13.98 -56.19
CA LYS A 2 23.26 12.64 -55.87
C LYS A 2 23.77 12.24 -54.48
N LYS A 3 22.87 11.95 -53.52
CA LYS A 3 23.22 11.33 -52.23
C LYS A 3 23.49 9.83 -52.46
N SER A 4 24.72 9.40 -52.24
CA SER A 4 25.10 7.99 -52.28
C SER A 4 24.61 7.29 -50.99
N LEU A 5 23.77 6.29 -51.16
CA LEU A 5 23.36 5.40 -50.08
C LEU A 5 24.49 4.38 -49.81
N ILE A 6 25.06 4.41 -48.61
CA ILE A 6 26.03 3.42 -48.17
C ILE A 6 25.30 2.10 -47.91
N SER A 7 25.65 1.06 -48.68
CA SER A 7 25.05 -0.27 -48.51
C SER A 7 25.60 -0.98 -47.23
N ARG A 8 24.74 -1.76 -46.60
CA ARG A 8 25.11 -2.55 -45.39
C ARG A 8 26.35 -3.47 -45.60
N ARG A 9 26.65 -3.83 -46.83
CA ARG A 9 27.79 -4.64 -47.20
C ARG A 9 29.13 -3.89 -47.15
N ASN A 10 29.11 -2.56 -47.40
CA ASN A 10 30.31 -1.73 -47.29
C ASN A 10 30.62 -1.26 -45.89
N PHE A 11 29.67 -1.34 -44.95
CA PHE A 11 29.90 -1.08 -43.53
C PHE A 11 30.67 -2.23 -42.88
N LEU A 12 30.36 -3.48 -43.25
CA LEU A 12 31.01 -4.66 -42.65
C LEU A 12 32.44 -4.91 -43.22
N SER A 13 32.75 -4.47 -44.44
CA SER A 13 34.10 -4.63 -45.01
C SER A 13 35.12 -3.62 -44.45
N ASN A 14 34.70 -2.46 -43.97
CA ASN A 14 35.58 -1.46 -43.36
C ASN A 14 35.90 -1.73 -41.87
N ALA A 15 35.19 -2.62 -41.23
CA ALA A 15 35.46 -3.02 -39.83
C ALA A 15 36.55 -4.11 -39.73
N ALA A 16 36.92 -4.75 -40.86
CA ALA A 16 37.87 -5.88 -40.88
C ALA A 16 39.32 -5.47 -41.12
N THR A 17 39.63 -4.20 -41.42
CA THR A 17 41.00 -3.75 -41.82
C THR A 17 41.68 -2.81 -40.82
N ALA A 18 41.14 -2.62 -39.62
CA ALA A 18 41.76 -1.80 -38.55
C ALA A 18 42.27 -2.61 -37.35
N GLY A 19 42.66 -3.85 -37.52
CA GLY A 19 43.05 -4.77 -36.45
C GLY A 19 44.48 -5.31 -36.60
N ALA A 20 45.51 -4.44 -36.67
CA ALA A 20 46.91 -4.90 -36.51
C ALA A 20 47.81 -3.73 -36.14
N LEU A 21 47.80 -3.34 -34.87
CA LEU A 21 48.96 -2.77 -34.15
C LEU A 21 48.64 -2.86 -32.64
N GLY A 22 49.47 -3.64 -31.97
CA GLY A 22 49.26 -4.01 -30.59
C GLY A 22 49.41 -2.89 -29.58
N PHE A 23 48.51 -2.86 -28.63
CA PHE A 23 48.76 -2.34 -27.28
C PHE A 23 48.17 -3.34 -26.30
N ILE A 24 49.03 -3.90 -25.47
CA ILE A 24 48.68 -4.72 -24.32
C ILE A 24 48.07 -3.77 -23.28
N ALA A 25 46.75 -3.72 -23.17
CA ALA A 25 46.07 -3.19 -22.02
C ALA A 25 45.43 -4.36 -21.27
N PRO A 26 45.55 -4.47 -19.95
CA PRO A 26 44.89 -5.54 -19.20
C PRO A 26 43.40 -5.40 -19.36
N SER A 27 42.77 -6.40 -19.97
CA SER A 27 41.32 -6.55 -20.03
C SER A 27 40.79 -6.70 -18.61
N ILE A 28 40.35 -5.59 -18.02
CA ILE A 28 39.42 -5.64 -16.91
C ILE A 28 38.07 -6.05 -17.55
N LEU A 29 37.90 -7.38 -17.68
CA LEU A 29 36.60 -7.98 -17.74
C LEU A 29 35.96 -7.75 -16.37
N SER A 30 35.38 -6.55 -16.16
CA SER A 30 34.41 -6.34 -15.13
C SER A 30 33.21 -7.19 -15.52
N SER A 31 33.22 -8.47 -15.11
CA SER A 31 32.01 -9.23 -15.02
C SER A 31 31.13 -8.46 -14.04
N CYS A 32 30.12 -7.76 -14.55
CA CYS A 32 28.98 -7.36 -13.74
C CYS A 32 28.34 -8.66 -13.26
N SER A 33 28.93 -9.26 -12.22
CA SER A 33 28.19 -10.15 -11.35
C SER A 33 27.11 -9.26 -10.72
N HIS A 34 25.91 -9.31 -11.26
CA HIS A 34 24.73 -8.98 -10.51
C HIS A 34 24.73 -9.91 -9.31
N THR A 35 25.39 -9.51 -8.24
CA THR A 35 25.10 -10.06 -6.93
C THR A 35 23.64 -9.69 -6.67
N SER A 36 22.75 -10.65 -6.92
CA SER A 36 21.39 -10.57 -6.40
C SER A 36 21.54 -10.27 -4.92
N LYS A 37 21.16 -9.06 -4.51
CA LYS A 37 21.02 -8.77 -3.09
C LYS A 37 20.07 -9.82 -2.57
N LYS A 38 20.56 -10.75 -1.76
CA LYS A 38 19.73 -11.76 -1.12
C LYS A 38 18.59 -11.02 -0.48
N ALA A 39 17.37 -11.25 -0.94
CA ALA A 39 16.20 -10.58 -0.40
C ALA A 39 16.20 -10.77 1.13
N ALA A 40 15.90 -9.73 1.87
CA ALA A 40 15.80 -9.84 3.32
C ALA A 40 14.80 -10.95 3.64
N ALA A 41 15.18 -11.89 4.52
CA ALA A 41 14.31 -12.99 4.89
C ALA A 41 13.00 -12.42 5.46
N MET A 42 11.88 -12.97 5.02
CA MET A 42 10.57 -12.61 5.57
C MET A 42 10.53 -12.91 7.07
N PRO A 43 9.85 -12.08 7.90
CA PRO A 43 9.59 -12.43 9.29
C PRO A 43 8.88 -13.78 9.38
N ALA A 44 9.21 -14.59 10.40
CA ALA A 44 8.52 -15.86 10.63
C ALA A 44 7.03 -15.60 10.87
N MET A 45 6.17 -16.24 10.07
CA MET A 45 4.70 -16.13 10.21
C MET A 45 4.20 -17.15 11.22
N LEU A 46 4.22 -16.78 12.50
CA LEU A 46 3.72 -17.60 13.61
C LEU A 46 2.17 -17.66 13.58
N ASP A 47 1.60 -18.67 14.20
CA ASP A 47 0.13 -18.76 14.41
C ASP A 47 -0.36 -17.85 15.54
N GLN A 48 0.54 -17.45 16.44
CA GLN A 48 0.29 -16.56 17.55
C GLN A 48 1.60 -15.87 17.94
N ALA A 49 1.52 -14.61 18.39
CA ALA A 49 2.68 -13.92 18.95
C ALA A 49 3.11 -14.57 20.28
N PRO A 50 4.42 -14.60 20.57
CA PRO A 50 4.95 -15.19 21.80
C PRO A 50 4.39 -14.47 23.02
N ASP A 51 4.39 -15.14 24.18
CA ASP A 51 4.05 -14.51 25.47
C ASP A 51 5.08 -13.45 25.87
N GLY A 52 4.66 -12.50 26.71
CA GLY A 52 5.53 -11.42 27.17
C GLY A 52 4.78 -10.44 28.07
N SER A 53 5.42 -9.32 28.38
CA SER A 53 4.82 -8.24 29.16
C SER A 53 3.52 -7.73 28.53
N VAL A 54 2.65 -7.16 29.36
CA VAL A 54 1.43 -6.50 28.88
C VAL A 54 1.80 -5.38 27.92
N LEU A 55 1.19 -5.38 26.72
CA LEU A 55 1.28 -4.31 25.76
C LEU A 55 -0.08 -3.60 25.68
N LYS A 56 -0.04 -2.29 25.86
CA LYS A 56 -1.21 -1.42 25.84
C LYS A 56 -1.30 -0.66 24.53
N ALA A 57 -2.38 -0.85 23.78
CA ALA A 57 -2.61 -0.13 22.54
C ALA A 57 -3.74 0.91 22.67
N GLY A 58 -3.59 1.99 21.92
CA GLY A 58 -4.63 2.98 21.67
C GLY A 58 -5.06 2.94 20.22
N LEU A 59 -6.36 2.93 19.97
CA LEU A 59 -6.94 2.96 18.63
C LEU A 59 -7.30 4.39 18.26
N ILE A 60 -6.88 4.83 17.07
CA ILE A 60 -7.30 6.08 16.44
C ILE A 60 -8.07 5.72 15.16
N GLY A 61 -9.34 6.15 15.07
CA GLY A 61 -10.24 5.77 14.00
C GLY A 61 -11.08 4.55 14.36
N CYS A 62 -12.22 4.78 15.04
CA CYS A 62 -13.12 3.77 15.58
C CYS A 62 -14.19 3.28 14.58
N GLY A 63 -13.92 3.38 13.27
CA GLY A 63 -14.77 2.81 12.23
C GLY A 63 -14.71 1.29 12.17
N GLY A 64 -15.39 0.69 11.17
CA GLY A 64 -15.43 -0.79 11.03
C GLY A 64 -14.05 -1.42 10.91
N ARG A 65 -13.12 -0.84 10.10
CA ARG A 65 -11.76 -1.37 9.98
C ARG A 65 -10.96 -1.19 11.27
N GLY A 66 -11.07 -0.03 11.95
CA GLY A 66 -10.37 0.19 13.21
C GLY A 66 -10.85 -0.75 14.31
N THR A 67 -12.15 -0.95 14.45
CA THR A 67 -12.72 -1.95 15.38
C THR A 67 -12.20 -3.36 15.07
N GLY A 68 -12.15 -3.74 13.77
CA GLY A 68 -11.58 -5.02 13.35
C GLY A 68 -10.09 -5.13 13.68
N ALA A 69 -9.30 -4.08 13.46
CA ALA A 69 -7.87 -4.06 13.79
C ALA A 69 -7.63 -4.20 15.30
N ALA A 70 -8.43 -3.54 16.13
CA ALA A 70 -8.36 -3.69 17.59
C ALA A 70 -8.66 -5.14 18.03
N ILE A 71 -9.67 -5.78 17.44
CA ILE A 71 -10.01 -7.16 17.71
C ILE A 71 -8.88 -8.10 17.25
N ASN A 72 -8.35 -7.91 16.03
CA ASN A 72 -7.22 -8.71 15.54
C ASN A 72 -5.96 -8.51 16.39
N PHE A 73 -5.70 -7.29 16.87
CA PHE A 73 -4.61 -7.05 17.82
C PHE A 73 -4.78 -7.86 19.11
N LEU A 74 -6.00 -7.88 19.69
CA LEU A 74 -6.29 -8.66 20.89
C LEU A 74 -6.20 -10.17 20.66
N ASP A 75 -6.42 -10.64 19.43
CA ASP A 75 -6.30 -12.04 19.03
C ASP A 75 -4.86 -12.45 18.67
N ALA A 76 -3.98 -11.48 18.46
CA ALA A 76 -2.62 -11.76 18.02
C ALA A 76 -1.77 -12.51 19.04
N GLY A 77 -2.08 -12.42 20.33
CA GLY A 77 -1.33 -13.13 21.38
C GLY A 77 -1.82 -12.82 22.81
N PRO A 78 -1.19 -13.41 23.83
CA PRO A 78 -1.54 -13.15 25.21
C PRO A 78 -1.11 -11.74 25.65
N ASN A 79 -1.67 -11.26 26.77
CA ASN A 79 -1.28 -10.01 27.47
C ASN A 79 -1.33 -8.75 26.57
N LEU A 80 -2.38 -8.64 25.71
CA LEU A 80 -2.65 -7.50 24.86
C LEU A 80 -3.90 -6.76 25.34
N GLN A 81 -3.87 -5.43 25.34
CA GLN A 81 -4.96 -4.59 25.83
C GLN A 81 -5.20 -3.38 24.91
N ILE A 82 -6.48 -3.07 24.66
CA ILE A 82 -6.89 -1.77 24.11
C ILE A 82 -7.31 -0.89 25.30
N VAL A 83 -6.57 0.18 25.57
CA VAL A 83 -6.77 1.00 26.78
C VAL A 83 -7.26 2.41 26.47
N ALA A 84 -7.26 2.84 25.20
CA ALA A 84 -7.73 4.13 24.75
C ALA A 84 -8.36 4.06 23.35
N LEU A 85 -9.39 4.87 23.12
CA LEU A 85 -10.10 5.02 21.84
C LEU A 85 -10.18 6.49 21.43
N GLY A 86 -9.97 6.80 20.15
CA GLY A 86 -10.12 8.14 19.60
C GLY A 86 -10.75 8.12 18.22
N ASP A 87 -11.73 8.98 18.01
CA ASP A 87 -12.36 9.24 16.70
C ASP A 87 -12.84 10.69 16.64
N THR A 88 -13.16 11.18 15.46
CA THR A 88 -13.82 12.48 15.31
C THR A 88 -15.23 12.48 15.91
N PHE A 89 -15.90 11.31 15.90
CA PHE A 89 -17.33 11.17 16.22
C PHE A 89 -17.58 10.28 17.44
N GLN A 90 -18.45 10.75 18.36
CA GLN A 90 -18.82 10.01 19.58
C GLN A 90 -19.49 8.66 19.27
N ASP A 91 -20.42 8.62 18.32
CA ASP A 91 -21.12 7.39 17.91
C ASP A 91 -20.16 6.29 17.43
N ARG A 92 -19.01 6.66 16.84
CA ARG A 92 -17.97 5.73 16.42
C ARG A 92 -17.24 5.15 17.63
N VAL A 93 -16.85 5.98 18.56
CA VAL A 93 -16.17 5.57 19.79
C VAL A 93 -17.05 4.62 20.61
N ASP A 94 -18.32 5.00 20.85
CA ASP A 94 -19.28 4.23 21.62
C ASP A 94 -19.53 2.84 21.00
N ASN A 95 -19.73 2.79 19.69
CA ASN A 95 -19.95 1.55 18.96
C ASN A 95 -18.71 0.65 18.99
N CYS A 96 -17.52 1.21 18.79
CA CYS A 96 -16.25 0.46 18.85
C CYS A 96 -16.03 -0.14 20.24
N ARG A 97 -16.21 0.67 21.31
CA ARG A 97 -16.11 0.24 22.70
C ARG A 97 -17.05 -0.94 22.98
N ALA A 98 -18.32 -0.83 22.57
CA ALA A 98 -19.30 -1.88 22.75
C ALA A 98 -18.94 -3.17 22.00
N GLN A 99 -18.39 -3.06 20.77
CA GLN A 99 -17.97 -4.22 19.99
C GLN A 99 -16.74 -4.92 20.59
N ILE A 100 -15.75 -4.18 21.07
CA ILE A 100 -14.57 -4.75 21.76
C ILE A 100 -15.04 -5.50 23.03
N MET A 101 -15.91 -4.89 23.85
CA MET A 101 -16.47 -5.54 25.03
C MET A 101 -17.22 -6.82 24.66
N LYS A 102 -18.06 -6.78 23.63
CA LYS A 102 -18.82 -7.96 23.16
C LYS A 102 -17.91 -9.08 22.64
N ALA A 103 -16.89 -8.74 21.87
CA ALA A 103 -16.02 -9.73 21.22
C ALA A 103 -14.96 -10.32 22.15
N LYS A 104 -14.43 -9.52 23.08
CA LYS A 104 -13.25 -9.86 23.89
C LYS A 104 -13.48 -9.78 25.40
N GLY A 105 -14.63 -9.31 25.87
CA GLY A 105 -14.88 -9.07 27.30
C GLY A 105 -13.99 -7.98 27.90
N GLN A 106 -13.34 -7.18 27.05
CA GLN A 106 -12.45 -6.11 27.51
C GLN A 106 -13.18 -4.78 27.52
N GLU A 107 -13.21 -4.12 28.65
CA GLU A 107 -13.73 -2.79 28.82
C GLU A 107 -12.63 -1.73 28.57
N VAL A 108 -12.92 -0.72 27.75
CA VAL A 108 -12.09 0.47 27.64
C VAL A 108 -12.72 1.55 28.54
N PRO A 109 -11.97 2.14 29.52
CA PRO A 109 -12.49 3.15 30.41
C PRO A 109 -13.02 4.37 29.67
N LEU A 110 -14.16 4.94 30.11
CA LEU A 110 -14.78 6.10 29.46
C LEU A 110 -13.88 7.33 29.44
N GLU A 111 -13.08 7.52 30.48
CA GLU A 111 -12.09 8.60 30.59
C GLU A 111 -10.98 8.52 29.54
N ASN A 112 -10.80 7.36 28.92
CA ASN A 112 -9.84 7.12 27.82
C ASN A 112 -10.53 7.04 26.45
N CYS A 113 -11.77 7.51 26.36
CA CYS A 113 -12.54 7.59 25.10
C CYS A 113 -12.61 9.05 24.67
N PHE A 114 -11.91 9.38 23.57
CA PHE A 114 -11.71 10.75 23.15
C PHE A 114 -12.38 11.04 21.80
N THR A 115 -12.92 12.26 21.64
CA THR A 115 -13.55 12.71 20.40
C THR A 115 -12.97 14.04 19.92
N GLY A 116 -13.19 14.31 18.60
CA GLY A 116 -12.74 15.52 17.93
C GLY A 116 -11.47 15.33 17.09
N PHE A 117 -11.04 16.40 16.42
CA PHE A 117 -9.86 16.37 15.55
C PHE A 117 -8.53 16.25 16.31
N ASP A 118 -8.53 16.45 17.62
CA ASP A 118 -7.38 16.30 18.52
C ASP A 118 -7.40 14.98 19.30
N ALA A 119 -8.41 14.13 19.10
CA ALA A 119 -8.55 12.85 19.79
C ALA A 119 -7.29 11.96 19.63
N TYR A 120 -6.63 11.99 18.48
CA TYR A 120 -5.40 11.25 18.22
C TYR A 120 -4.30 11.58 19.25
N GLN A 121 -4.11 12.87 19.59
CA GLN A 121 -3.09 13.28 20.55
C GLN A 121 -3.43 12.78 21.96
N LYS A 122 -4.69 12.86 22.36
CA LYS A 122 -5.14 12.36 23.66
C LYS A 122 -4.95 10.85 23.81
N VAL A 123 -5.16 10.08 22.72
CA VAL A 123 -4.86 8.64 22.69
C VAL A 123 -3.35 8.40 22.83
N ILE A 124 -2.50 9.15 22.13
CA ILE A 124 -1.05 9.03 22.24
C ILE A 124 -0.58 9.31 23.68
N ASP A 125 -1.18 10.29 24.34
CA ASP A 125 -0.80 10.77 25.67
C ASP A 125 -1.40 9.90 26.81
N SER A 126 -2.26 8.92 26.52
CA SER A 126 -2.95 8.09 27.51
C SER A 126 -2.11 6.93 28.09
N GLY A 127 -0.78 6.96 27.91
CA GLY A 127 0.13 5.94 28.51
C GLY A 127 0.16 4.63 27.73
N VAL A 128 -0.17 4.63 26.45
CA VAL A 128 -0.10 3.47 25.54
C VAL A 128 1.34 3.18 25.12
N ASP A 129 1.62 1.92 24.77
CA ASP A 129 2.89 1.49 24.16
C ASP A 129 2.79 1.51 22.61
N ILE A 130 1.58 1.30 22.11
CA ILE A 130 1.26 1.07 20.70
C ILE A 130 0.12 1.98 20.27
N ILE A 131 0.21 2.50 19.04
CA ILE A 131 -0.88 3.16 18.33
C ILE A 131 -1.35 2.28 17.17
N LEU A 132 -2.66 2.05 17.08
CA LEU A 132 -3.34 1.49 15.92
C LEU A 132 -4.01 2.65 15.18
N ASP A 133 -3.41 3.14 14.08
CA ASP A 133 -3.97 4.26 13.30
C ASP A 133 -4.79 3.73 12.12
N CYS A 134 -6.11 3.76 12.27
CA CYS A 134 -7.08 3.32 11.27
C CYS A 134 -7.96 4.47 10.74
N THR A 135 -7.46 5.70 10.82
CA THR A 135 -8.14 6.89 10.30
C THR A 135 -8.17 6.92 8.77
N PRO A 136 -8.95 7.80 8.13
CA PRO A 136 -8.80 8.05 6.69
C PRO A 136 -7.37 8.50 6.34
N PRO A 137 -6.85 8.12 5.15
CA PRO A 137 -5.44 8.31 4.78
C PRO A 137 -4.88 9.73 4.93
N TYR A 138 -5.71 10.75 4.72
CA TYR A 138 -5.33 12.16 4.88
C TYR A 138 -4.75 12.49 6.26
N PHE A 139 -5.26 11.86 7.33
CA PHE A 139 -4.85 12.17 8.70
C PHE A 139 -3.55 11.46 9.12
N ARG A 140 -3.23 10.35 8.50
CA ARG A 140 -2.14 9.43 8.90
C ARG A 140 -0.76 10.08 8.99
N PRO A 141 -0.32 10.92 8.03
CA PRO A 141 1.01 11.53 8.14
C PRO A 141 1.19 12.31 9.44
N LYS A 142 0.17 13.05 9.87
CA LYS A 142 0.20 13.82 11.12
C LYS A 142 0.18 12.90 12.36
N HIS A 143 -0.69 11.91 12.37
CA HIS A 143 -0.85 10.99 13.50
C HIS A 143 0.39 10.13 13.71
N ILE A 144 0.94 9.56 12.64
CA ILE A 144 2.14 8.72 12.67
C ILE A 144 3.36 9.53 13.13
N ALA A 145 3.52 10.76 12.62
CA ALA A 145 4.59 11.64 13.08
C ALA A 145 4.50 11.92 14.59
N ALA A 146 3.31 12.26 15.10
CA ALA A 146 3.09 12.49 16.52
C ALA A 146 3.35 11.23 17.38
N ALA A 147 2.94 10.05 16.90
CA ALA A 147 3.18 8.80 17.59
C ALA A 147 4.68 8.44 17.65
N VAL A 148 5.45 8.68 16.58
CA VAL A 148 6.90 8.50 16.56
C VAL A 148 7.60 9.48 17.51
N GLU A 149 7.19 10.76 17.53
CA GLU A 149 7.70 11.75 18.51
C GLU A 149 7.48 11.28 19.95
N ALA A 150 6.32 10.69 20.22
CA ALA A 150 5.97 10.13 21.53
C ALA A 150 6.58 8.72 21.77
N ARG A 151 7.45 8.22 20.87
CA ARG A 151 8.16 6.93 20.96
C ARG A 151 7.20 5.73 21.09
N LYS A 152 6.10 5.73 20.29
CA LYS A 152 5.15 4.61 20.25
C LYS A 152 5.46 3.70 19.07
N HIS A 153 5.29 2.37 19.25
CA HIS A 153 5.16 1.44 18.13
C HIS A 153 3.86 1.70 17.39
N ILE A 154 3.81 1.45 16.08
CA ILE A 154 2.66 1.85 15.27
C ILE A 154 2.24 0.73 14.34
N PHE A 155 0.96 0.39 14.37
CA PHE A 155 0.27 -0.21 13.25
C PHE A 155 -0.50 0.90 12.53
N ALA A 156 -0.29 1.08 11.23
CA ALA A 156 -0.96 2.11 10.45
C ALA A 156 -1.66 1.51 9.23
N GLU A 157 -2.96 1.75 9.07
CA GLU A 157 -3.67 1.32 7.88
C GLU A 157 -3.11 1.94 6.59
N LYS A 158 -3.26 1.22 5.49
CA LYS A 158 -2.93 1.70 4.13
C LYS A 158 -4.10 2.50 3.52
N PRO A 159 -3.83 3.36 2.52
CA PRO A 159 -2.55 3.98 2.19
C PRO A 159 -2.12 4.95 3.28
N VAL A 160 -0.83 5.27 3.32
CA VAL A 160 -0.29 6.07 4.43
C VAL A 160 -0.38 7.58 4.22
N ALA A 161 -0.83 8.01 3.04
CA ALA A 161 -1.07 9.39 2.66
C ALA A 161 -2.01 9.46 1.45
N VAL A 162 -2.37 10.68 1.02
CA VAL A 162 -3.21 10.94 -0.17
C VAL A 162 -2.51 11.82 -1.20
N ASP A 163 -1.37 12.39 -0.86
CA ASP A 163 -0.63 13.35 -1.68
C ASP A 163 0.89 13.24 -1.47
N PRO A 164 1.72 13.80 -2.38
CA PRO A 164 3.17 13.73 -2.30
C PRO A 164 3.75 14.36 -1.03
N VAL A 165 3.15 15.44 -0.53
CA VAL A 165 3.59 16.11 0.71
C VAL A 165 3.44 15.17 1.90
N GLY A 166 2.31 14.51 2.00
CA GLY A 166 2.05 13.50 3.03
C GLY A 166 2.99 12.30 2.91
N VAL A 167 3.25 11.81 1.68
CA VAL A 167 4.20 10.70 1.45
C VAL A 167 5.61 11.08 1.91
N ARG A 168 6.13 12.26 1.55
CA ARG A 168 7.44 12.72 2.03
C ARG A 168 7.51 12.83 3.55
N SER A 169 6.42 13.29 4.19
CA SER A 169 6.31 13.33 5.65
C SER A 169 6.43 11.92 6.27
N ILE A 170 5.77 10.93 5.68
CA ILE A 170 5.88 9.52 6.12
C ILE A 170 7.29 8.99 5.94
N MET A 171 7.95 9.24 4.80
CA MET A 171 9.33 8.80 4.55
C MET A 171 10.30 9.39 5.58
N ALA A 172 10.19 10.69 5.87
CA ALA A 172 11.00 11.35 6.90
C ALA A 172 10.75 10.75 8.30
N THR A 173 9.48 10.47 8.62
CA THR A 173 9.09 9.86 9.88
C THR A 173 9.60 8.41 10.00
N ALA A 174 9.59 7.64 8.90
CA ALA A 174 10.15 6.29 8.85
C ALA A 174 11.65 6.27 9.18
N GLN A 175 12.43 7.22 8.64
CA GLN A 175 13.85 7.34 8.93
C GLN A 175 14.10 7.71 10.41
N LYS A 176 13.28 8.61 10.96
CA LYS A 176 13.35 8.97 12.38
C LYS A 176 13.06 7.76 13.28
N ALA A 177 12.02 7.00 12.96
CA ALA A 177 11.61 5.81 13.72
C ALA A 177 12.70 4.71 13.73
N LYS A 178 13.44 4.52 12.62
CA LYS A 178 14.59 3.60 12.57
C LYS A 178 15.66 3.93 13.62
N GLY A 179 15.92 5.22 13.86
CA GLY A 179 16.86 5.68 14.89
C GLY A 179 16.33 5.57 16.33
N MET A 180 15.08 5.15 16.51
CA MET A 180 14.42 5.02 17.82
C MET A 180 14.05 3.57 18.17
N ASP A 181 14.39 2.60 17.33
CA ASP A 181 14.03 1.18 17.45
C ASP A 181 12.51 0.94 17.52
N LEU A 182 11.74 1.74 16.78
CA LEU A 182 10.29 1.63 16.74
C LEU A 182 9.84 0.71 15.61
N CYS A 183 9.00 -0.27 15.96
CA CYS A 183 8.28 -1.06 14.97
C CYS A 183 7.15 -0.23 14.37
N ILE A 184 7.09 -0.17 13.03
CA ILE A 184 5.98 0.40 12.27
C ILE A 184 5.56 -0.60 11.20
N VAL A 185 4.38 -1.20 11.36
CA VAL A 185 3.81 -2.16 10.43
C VAL A 185 2.60 -1.54 9.75
N PRO A 186 2.61 -1.38 8.42
CA PRO A 186 1.45 -0.89 7.68
C PRO A 186 0.45 -2.02 7.41
N GLY A 187 -0.83 -1.66 7.21
CA GLY A 187 -1.92 -2.57 6.86
C GLY A 187 -1.85 -3.12 5.42
N THR A 188 -0.65 -3.38 4.92
CA THR A 188 -0.41 -4.05 3.63
C THR A 188 -0.50 -5.57 3.80
N HIS A 189 -1.67 -6.05 4.19
CA HIS A 189 -1.91 -7.43 4.60
C HIS A 189 -1.49 -8.49 3.56
N TYR A 190 -1.34 -8.17 2.27
CA TYR A 190 -0.82 -9.10 1.26
C TYR A 190 0.59 -9.58 1.59
N ARG A 191 1.43 -8.75 2.22
CA ARG A 191 2.77 -9.14 2.68
C ARG A 191 2.73 -10.14 3.85
N HIS A 192 1.61 -10.21 4.56
CA HIS A 192 1.36 -11.10 5.68
C HIS A 192 0.43 -12.28 5.30
N GLN A 193 0.11 -12.42 4.02
CA GLN A 193 -0.66 -13.55 3.51
C GLN A 193 0.30 -14.70 3.15
N ARG A 194 0.19 -15.83 3.82
CA ARG A 194 1.19 -16.91 3.82
C ARG A 194 1.46 -17.50 2.44
N ASP A 195 0.43 -17.68 1.61
CA ASP A 195 0.58 -18.18 0.23
C ASP A 195 1.31 -17.15 -0.66
N LYS A 196 0.97 -15.84 -0.55
CA LYS A 196 1.66 -14.77 -1.26
C LYS A 196 3.13 -14.65 -0.84
N ALA A 197 3.40 -14.77 0.46
CA ALA A 197 4.77 -14.75 0.98
C ALA A 197 5.59 -15.95 0.47
N ALA A 198 4.99 -17.14 0.45
CA ALA A 198 5.63 -18.32 -0.11
C ALA A 198 5.88 -18.20 -1.63
N ALA A 199 4.91 -17.65 -2.38
CA ALA A 199 5.09 -17.37 -3.81
C ALA A 199 6.21 -16.35 -4.05
N TRP A 200 6.26 -15.28 -3.25
CA TRP A 200 7.34 -14.29 -3.31
C TRP A 200 8.70 -14.91 -3.03
N GLU A 201 8.82 -15.80 -2.06
CA GLU A 201 10.07 -16.51 -1.77
C GLU A 201 10.54 -17.35 -2.97
N GLN A 202 9.63 -18.07 -3.63
CA GLN A 202 9.95 -18.83 -4.83
C GLN A 202 10.45 -17.92 -5.97
N VAL A 203 9.75 -16.80 -6.22
CA VAL A 203 10.12 -15.83 -7.26
C VAL A 203 11.47 -15.19 -6.93
N SER A 204 11.70 -14.80 -5.68
CA SER A 204 12.96 -14.20 -5.21
C SER A 204 14.15 -15.19 -5.33
N ASN A 205 13.87 -16.49 -5.25
CA ASN A 205 14.84 -17.55 -5.48
C ASN A 205 14.99 -17.92 -6.98
N GLY A 206 14.33 -17.19 -7.89
CA GLY A 206 14.54 -17.31 -9.33
C GLY A 206 13.61 -18.29 -10.06
N ALA A 207 12.52 -18.76 -9.42
CA ALA A 207 11.61 -19.77 -10.00
C ALA A 207 11.01 -19.40 -11.37
N ILE A 208 10.90 -18.09 -11.69
CA ILE A 208 10.42 -17.60 -13.00
C ILE A 208 11.50 -16.91 -13.85
N GLY A 209 12.76 -16.94 -13.39
CA GLY A 209 13.86 -16.20 -14.02
C GLY A 209 13.76 -14.69 -13.78
N GLU A 210 14.28 -13.88 -14.71
CA GLU A 210 14.17 -12.42 -14.64
C GLU A 210 12.74 -11.96 -14.93
N ILE A 211 12.19 -11.05 -14.12
CA ILE A 211 10.85 -10.49 -14.35
C ILE A 211 10.89 -9.57 -15.56
N VAL A 212 9.95 -9.76 -16.49
CA VAL A 212 9.86 -9.00 -17.75
C VAL A 212 8.61 -8.11 -17.84
N GLY A 213 7.63 -8.28 -16.94
CA GLY A 213 6.43 -7.49 -16.87
C GLY A 213 5.31 -8.19 -16.12
N GLY A 214 4.13 -7.56 -16.13
CA GLY A 214 2.98 -8.14 -15.46
C GLY A 214 1.70 -7.35 -15.58
N ASN A 215 0.67 -7.87 -14.91
CA ASN A 215 -0.63 -7.22 -14.83
C ASN A 215 -1.13 -7.27 -13.39
N ILE A 216 -1.73 -6.17 -12.93
CA ILE A 216 -2.33 -6.06 -11.60
C ILE A 216 -3.75 -5.51 -11.71
N TYR A 217 -4.71 -6.15 -11.05
CA TYR A 217 -6.13 -5.85 -11.21
C TYR A 217 -6.84 -5.72 -9.86
N PHE A 218 -7.65 -4.66 -9.73
CA PHE A 218 -8.57 -4.47 -8.60
C PHE A 218 -9.94 -4.03 -9.10
N ASN A 219 -10.61 -4.89 -9.86
CA ASN A 219 -11.92 -4.62 -10.45
C ASN A 219 -13.02 -5.20 -9.57
N MET A 220 -13.81 -4.34 -8.93
CA MET A 220 -14.94 -4.74 -8.08
C MET A 220 -16.16 -3.85 -8.28
N GLY A 221 -17.18 -4.15 -7.50
CA GLY A 221 -18.36 -3.30 -7.36
C GLY A 221 -18.05 -2.00 -6.59
N LYS A 222 -19.01 -1.08 -6.63
CA LYS A 222 -18.98 0.16 -5.87
C LYS A 222 -18.85 -0.14 -4.36
N LEU A 223 -18.02 0.62 -3.67
CA LEU A 223 -18.00 0.61 -2.20
C LEU A 223 -19.25 1.30 -1.64
N TRP A 224 -19.34 1.31 -0.33
CA TRP A 224 -20.37 2.04 0.39
C TRP A 224 -20.31 3.54 0.12
N HIS A 225 -21.43 4.23 0.27
CA HIS A 225 -21.53 5.68 0.36
C HIS A 225 -22.54 6.04 1.44
N ARG A 226 -22.50 7.28 1.86
CA ARG A 226 -23.49 7.87 2.77
C ARG A 226 -24.18 9.02 2.08
N ASP A 227 -25.49 9.08 2.21
CA ASP A 227 -26.22 10.25 1.81
C ASP A 227 -26.01 11.38 2.83
N PRO A 228 -26.00 12.65 2.41
CA PRO A 228 -25.88 13.77 3.33
C PRO A 228 -27.08 13.82 4.29
N ASP A 229 -26.81 14.05 5.57
CA ASP A 229 -27.83 14.31 6.58
C ASP A 229 -27.94 15.83 6.78
N PRO A 230 -29.14 16.42 6.82
CA PRO A 230 -29.32 17.86 7.07
C PRO A 230 -28.74 18.36 8.39
N ALA A 231 -28.54 17.47 9.37
CA ALA A 231 -27.93 17.80 10.65
C ALA A 231 -26.39 17.86 10.59
N TRP A 232 -25.77 17.31 9.54
CA TRP A 232 -24.31 17.30 9.40
C TRP A 232 -23.80 18.55 8.71
N SER A 233 -22.70 19.09 9.22
CA SER A 233 -21.92 20.07 8.47
C SER A 233 -21.27 19.39 7.24
N GLU A 234 -20.82 20.18 6.28
CA GLU A 234 -20.13 19.65 5.09
C GLU A 234 -18.88 18.85 5.45
N MET A 235 -18.07 19.33 6.39
CA MET A 235 -16.91 18.60 6.91
C MET A 235 -17.32 17.27 7.53
N GLU A 236 -18.38 17.25 8.32
CA GLU A 236 -18.88 16.01 8.92
C GLU A 236 -19.34 15.03 7.85
N TYR A 237 -20.12 15.48 6.86
CA TYR A 237 -20.55 14.64 5.74
C TYR A 237 -19.36 14.05 5.00
N MET A 238 -18.37 14.86 4.62
CA MET A 238 -17.19 14.39 3.90
C MET A 238 -16.43 13.34 4.70
N ILE A 239 -16.19 13.55 6.00
CA ILE A 239 -15.47 12.60 6.83
C ILE A 239 -16.28 11.30 7.03
N ARG A 240 -17.61 11.39 7.20
CA ARG A 240 -18.48 10.20 7.31
C ARG A 240 -18.56 9.40 6.01
N ASP A 241 -18.42 10.08 4.85
CA ASP A 241 -18.39 9.49 3.50
C ASP A 241 -16.98 9.49 2.88
N TRP A 242 -15.94 9.44 3.71
CA TRP A 242 -14.53 9.72 3.38
C TRP A 242 -13.98 8.97 2.16
N VAL A 243 -14.44 7.75 1.92
CA VAL A 243 -13.95 6.91 0.83
C VAL A 243 -14.26 7.48 -0.55
N ASN A 244 -15.24 8.39 -0.65
CA ASN A 244 -15.70 8.99 -1.90
C ASN A 244 -15.07 10.37 -2.20
N TRP A 245 -14.18 10.88 -1.33
CA TRP A 245 -13.53 12.18 -1.47
C TRP A 245 -12.02 12.03 -1.65
N CYS A 246 -11.48 12.60 -2.74
CA CYS A 246 -10.06 12.48 -3.08
C CYS A 246 -9.13 12.97 -1.97
N TRP A 247 -9.48 14.10 -1.32
CA TRP A 247 -8.65 14.65 -0.25
C TRP A 247 -8.55 13.75 0.99
N LEU A 248 -9.53 12.87 1.20
CA LEU A 248 -9.55 11.95 2.35
C LEU A 248 -8.95 10.57 2.00
N SER A 249 -9.13 10.12 0.75
CA SER A 249 -8.81 8.74 0.33
C SER A 249 -7.75 8.65 -0.77
N GLY A 250 -7.51 9.71 -1.55
CA GLY A 250 -6.61 9.70 -2.70
C GLY A 250 -7.21 9.12 -3.99
N ASP A 251 -8.52 8.83 -4.03
CA ASP A 251 -9.24 8.03 -5.00
C ASP A 251 -9.00 6.51 -4.83
N HIS A 252 -9.84 5.68 -5.44
CA HIS A 252 -9.82 4.22 -5.24
C HIS A 252 -8.57 3.52 -5.80
N ILE A 253 -7.87 4.13 -6.76
CA ILE A 253 -6.55 3.64 -7.19
C ILE A 253 -5.52 3.72 -6.06
N VAL A 254 -5.60 4.76 -5.22
CA VAL A 254 -4.73 4.98 -4.07
C VAL A 254 -5.26 4.19 -2.86
N GLU A 255 -6.57 4.27 -2.58
CA GLU A 255 -7.15 3.68 -1.37
C GLU A 255 -7.21 2.15 -1.42
N GLN A 256 -7.58 1.57 -2.56
CA GLN A 256 -7.75 0.12 -2.68
C GLN A 256 -6.68 -0.56 -3.52
N HIS A 257 -6.44 -0.07 -4.74
CA HIS A 257 -5.53 -0.72 -5.66
C HIS A 257 -4.07 -0.64 -5.23
N VAL A 258 -3.75 0.20 -4.24
CA VAL A 258 -2.43 0.24 -3.60
C VAL A 258 -1.96 -1.14 -3.11
N HIS A 259 -2.84 -2.06 -2.75
CA HIS A 259 -2.47 -3.42 -2.38
C HIS A 259 -1.74 -4.17 -3.51
N ASN A 260 -2.27 -4.08 -4.74
CA ASN A 260 -1.65 -4.72 -5.91
C ASN A 260 -0.40 -3.95 -6.37
N ILE A 261 -0.39 -2.62 -6.24
CA ILE A 261 0.77 -1.77 -6.53
C ILE A 261 1.90 -2.07 -5.53
N ASP A 262 1.60 -2.24 -4.25
CA ASP A 262 2.56 -2.66 -3.24
C ASP A 262 3.10 -4.07 -3.53
N LEU A 263 2.24 -5.01 -3.91
CA LEU A 263 2.63 -6.36 -4.30
C LEU A 263 3.55 -6.33 -5.53
N MET A 264 3.23 -5.54 -6.56
CA MET A 264 4.08 -5.34 -7.74
C MET A 264 5.49 -4.87 -7.32
N ASN A 265 5.58 -3.83 -6.49
CA ASN A 265 6.85 -3.32 -5.98
C ASN A 265 7.59 -4.37 -5.14
N TRP A 266 6.88 -5.12 -4.33
CA TRP A 266 7.45 -6.17 -3.47
C TRP A 266 8.07 -7.31 -4.29
N PHE A 267 7.33 -7.85 -5.26
CA PHE A 267 7.80 -8.97 -6.10
C PHE A 267 8.93 -8.56 -7.03
N THR A 268 8.91 -7.34 -7.57
CA THR A 268 9.98 -6.85 -8.45
C THR A 268 11.21 -6.36 -7.69
N GLY A 269 11.07 -6.03 -6.40
CA GLY A 269 12.12 -5.35 -5.62
C GLY A 269 12.42 -3.93 -6.12
N MET A 270 11.55 -3.36 -6.97
CA MET A 270 11.68 -2.05 -7.63
C MET A 270 10.36 -1.29 -7.56
N HIS A 271 10.35 -0.04 -7.99
CA HIS A 271 9.14 0.72 -8.26
C HIS A 271 9.17 1.33 -9.66
N PRO A 272 8.01 1.62 -10.27
CA PRO A 272 7.95 2.32 -11.56
C PRO A 272 8.56 3.71 -11.47
N VAL A 273 9.20 4.14 -12.56
CA VAL A 273 9.75 5.50 -12.68
C VAL A 273 8.80 6.46 -13.38
N LYS A 274 7.77 5.94 -14.07
CA LYS A 274 6.73 6.75 -14.72
C LYS A 274 5.43 6.00 -14.91
N ALA A 275 4.35 6.75 -15.13
CA ALA A 275 3.01 6.24 -15.40
C ALA A 275 2.35 7.00 -16.56
N THR A 276 1.62 6.25 -17.40
CA THR A 276 0.69 6.80 -18.39
C THR A 276 -0.69 6.22 -18.13
N GLY A 277 -1.61 7.05 -17.67
CA GLY A 277 -2.91 6.63 -17.15
C GLY A 277 -4.10 7.13 -17.96
N PHE A 278 -5.13 6.31 -17.97
CA PHE A 278 -6.48 6.63 -18.45
C PHE A 278 -7.48 6.36 -17.34
N GLY A 279 -8.52 7.16 -17.29
CA GLY A 279 -9.60 6.94 -16.32
C GLY A 279 -10.80 7.83 -16.61
N SER A 280 -11.88 7.56 -15.91
CA SER A 280 -13.08 8.38 -16.03
C SER A 280 -14.04 8.18 -14.88
N ARG A 281 -15.01 9.08 -14.76
CA ARG A 281 -16.19 8.92 -13.91
C ARG A 281 -17.40 8.64 -14.78
N LEU A 282 -17.93 7.43 -14.69
CA LEU A 282 -19.07 6.97 -15.50
C LEU A 282 -20.37 6.84 -14.70
N ARG A 283 -20.32 6.27 -13.49
CA ARG A 283 -21.50 5.88 -12.72
C ARG A 283 -21.48 6.28 -11.25
N ARG A 284 -20.36 6.81 -10.74
CA ARG A 284 -20.27 7.29 -9.36
C ARG A 284 -21.16 8.52 -9.18
N VAL A 285 -21.96 8.57 -8.12
CA VAL A 285 -22.96 9.62 -7.87
C VAL A 285 -22.56 10.58 -6.75
N THR A 286 -21.54 10.22 -5.95
CA THR A 286 -21.07 11.00 -4.79
C THR A 286 -19.58 11.26 -4.88
N GLY A 287 -19.11 12.31 -4.20
CA GLY A 287 -17.69 12.68 -4.15
C GLY A 287 -17.15 13.24 -5.45
N ASP A 288 -15.84 13.29 -5.58
CA ASP A 288 -15.08 13.93 -6.66
C ASP A 288 -14.16 12.95 -7.44
N GLN A 289 -14.29 11.66 -7.22
CA GLN A 289 -13.43 10.60 -7.73
C GLN A 289 -13.84 10.06 -9.09
N TYR A 290 -12.90 9.41 -9.79
CA TYR A 290 -13.18 8.50 -10.90
C TYR A 290 -13.77 7.18 -10.38
N ASP A 291 -14.25 6.33 -11.28
CA ASP A 291 -14.71 4.97 -10.95
C ASP A 291 -14.01 3.87 -11.77
N ASN A 292 -13.06 4.25 -12.61
CA ASN A 292 -12.20 3.32 -13.33
C ASN A 292 -10.86 3.99 -13.70
N PHE A 293 -9.80 3.17 -13.67
CA PHE A 293 -8.45 3.53 -14.11
C PHE A 293 -7.83 2.39 -14.90
N SER A 294 -7.03 2.74 -15.90
CA SER A 294 -6.11 1.88 -16.63
C SER A 294 -4.79 2.62 -16.74
N VAL A 295 -3.73 2.06 -16.18
CA VAL A 295 -2.42 2.72 -16.08
C VAL A 295 -1.35 1.76 -16.58
N ASP A 296 -0.47 2.25 -17.43
CA ASP A 296 0.80 1.61 -17.76
C ASP A 296 1.89 2.19 -16.88
N PHE A 297 2.47 1.34 -16.03
CA PHE A 297 3.61 1.65 -15.18
C PHE A 297 4.91 1.19 -15.86
N THR A 298 5.85 2.12 -16.12
CA THR A 298 7.14 1.83 -16.72
C THR A 298 8.24 1.88 -15.66
N PHE A 299 9.09 0.84 -15.62
CA PHE A 299 10.24 0.72 -14.73
C PHE A 299 11.52 1.21 -15.41
N GLU A 300 12.57 1.49 -14.63
CA GLU A 300 13.86 1.99 -15.14
C GLU A 300 14.52 1.04 -16.15
N ASN A 301 14.36 -0.27 -15.96
CA ASN A 301 14.87 -1.30 -16.87
C ASN A 301 14.03 -1.51 -18.14
N GLY A 302 13.01 -0.71 -18.36
CA GLY A 302 12.09 -0.81 -19.51
C GLY A 302 10.97 -1.85 -19.34
N MET A 303 10.84 -2.46 -18.18
CA MET A 303 9.73 -3.35 -17.86
C MET A 303 8.43 -2.56 -17.71
N HIS A 304 7.32 -3.15 -18.14
CA HIS A 304 5.98 -2.57 -18.05
C HIS A 304 5.05 -3.42 -17.20
N PHE A 305 4.24 -2.76 -16.40
CA PHE A 305 3.10 -3.36 -15.70
C PHE A 305 1.82 -2.64 -16.07
N HIS A 306 0.86 -3.42 -16.60
CA HIS A 306 -0.49 -2.91 -16.85
C HIS A 306 -1.35 -3.05 -15.58
N SER A 307 -1.90 -1.94 -15.15
CA SER A 307 -2.70 -1.79 -13.93
C SER A 307 -4.12 -1.40 -14.30
N MET A 308 -5.13 -2.12 -13.81
CA MET A 308 -6.54 -1.73 -13.96
C MET A 308 -7.28 -1.82 -12.63
N CYS A 309 -8.05 -0.78 -12.30
CA CYS A 309 -8.99 -0.85 -11.19
C CYS A 309 -10.33 -0.19 -11.54
N ARG A 310 -11.40 -0.72 -10.95
CA ARG A 310 -12.77 -0.27 -11.24
C ARG A 310 -13.68 -0.52 -10.04
N GLN A 311 -14.59 0.44 -9.80
CA GLN A 311 -15.65 0.34 -8.78
C GLN A 311 -17.02 0.57 -9.40
N ILE A 312 -17.49 -0.36 -10.25
CA ILE A 312 -18.77 -0.27 -10.97
C ILE A 312 -19.56 -1.56 -10.79
N ASN A 313 -20.79 -1.46 -10.25
CA ASN A 313 -21.69 -2.59 -10.08
C ASN A 313 -22.17 -3.18 -11.42
N GLY A 314 -22.36 -4.49 -11.46
CA GLY A 314 -22.83 -5.21 -12.64
C GLY A 314 -21.75 -5.51 -13.67
N CYS A 315 -20.49 -5.26 -13.34
CA CYS A 315 -19.34 -5.65 -14.16
C CYS A 315 -18.65 -6.87 -13.57
N SER A 316 -17.95 -7.66 -14.38
CA SER A 316 -17.17 -8.82 -13.92
C SER A 316 -16.10 -8.42 -12.93
N PRO A 317 -16.06 -9.01 -11.73
CA PRO A 317 -14.99 -8.73 -10.76
C PRO A 317 -13.68 -9.40 -11.21
N ASN A 318 -12.56 -8.76 -10.88
CA ASN A 318 -11.23 -9.34 -11.01
C ASN A 318 -10.28 -8.65 -10.01
N VAL A 319 -9.90 -9.35 -8.95
CA VAL A 319 -8.85 -8.93 -8.02
C VAL A 319 -7.77 -9.98 -8.10
N SER A 320 -6.72 -9.70 -8.88
CA SER A 320 -5.66 -10.66 -9.16
C SER A 320 -4.39 -9.95 -9.64
N ASP A 321 -3.29 -10.67 -9.54
CA ASP A 321 -1.98 -10.24 -9.99
C ASP A 321 -1.39 -11.34 -10.86
N ARG A 322 -0.59 -10.97 -11.85
CA ARG A 322 0.17 -11.90 -12.67
C ARG A 322 1.51 -11.29 -13.03
N ILE A 323 2.58 -11.96 -12.68
CA ILE A 323 3.95 -11.57 -13.02
C ILE A 323 4.54 -12.59 -13.98
N GLN A 324 5.20 -12.09 -15.01
CA GLN A 324 5.86 -12.88 -16.06
C GLN A 324 7.37 -12.72 -15.95
N GLY A 325 8.06 -13.82 -16.06
CA GLY A 325 9.51 -13.88 -16.10
C GLY A 325 10.02 -14.60 -17.34
N THR A 326 11.34 -14.64 -17.50
CA THR A 326 12.02 -15.27 -18.66
C THR A 326 11.90 -16.79 -18.66
N GLN A 327 11.53 -17.43 -17.54
CA GLN A 327 11.44 -18.89 -17.39
C GLN A 327 10.04 -19.36 -16.96
N GLY A 328 9.13 -18.46 -16.64
CA GLY A 328 7.80 -18.84 -16.17
C GLY A 328 6.94 -17.65 -15.76
N SER A 329 5.85 -17.92 -15.06
CA SER A 329 4.93 -16.88 -14.54
C SER A 329 4.32 -17.32 -13.22
N THR A 330 3.82 -16.32 -12.44
CA THR A 330 3.12 -16.56 -11.19
C THR A 330 1.82 -15.78 -11.12
N ASP A 331 0.84 -16.31 -10.38
CA ASP A 331 -0.37 -15.61 -9.95
C ASP A 331 -0.13 -14.77 -8.67
N CYS A 332 1.13 -14.69 -8.22
CA CYS A 332 1.54 -13.99 -6.98
C CYS A 332 0.80 -14.48 -5.72
N ASN A 333 0.26 -15.69 -5.78
CA ASN A 333 -0.56 -16.23 -4.69
C ASN A 333 -0.20 -17.69 -4.42
N SER A 334 -0.56 -18.59 -5.31
CA SER A 334 -0.48 -20.02 -5.01
C SER A 334 0.21 -20.86 -6.09
N THR A 335 0.53 -20.26 -7.25
CA THR A 335 0.96 -21.06 -8.40
C THR A 335 2.10 -20.41 -9.17
N ILE A 336 3.06 -21.24 -9.55
CA ILE A 336 4.11 -20.89 -10.51
C ILE A 336 4.05 -21.88 -11.68
N LEU A 337 4.05 -21.34 -12.89
CA LEU A 337 3.98 -22.10 -14.15
C LEU A 337 5.27 -21.87 -14.95
N ASP A 338 5.71 -22.90 -15.70
CA ASP A 338 6.73 -22.75 -16.73
C ASP A 338 6.19 -22.00 -17.97
N LEU A 339 7.03 -21.75 -18.96
CA LEU A 339 6.62 -21.08 -20.21
C LEU A 339 5.64 -21.91 -21.06
N SER A 340 5.52 -23.20 -20.82
CA SER A 340 4.56 -24.10 -21.48
C SER A 340 3.24 -24.19 -20.74
N GLY A 341 3.13 -23.59 -19.53
CA GLY A 341 1.94 -23.62 -18.70
C GLY A 341 1.88 -24.82 -17.74
N ASN A 342 2.95 -25.60 -17.62
CA ASN A 342 3.01 -26.67 -16.62
C ASN A 342 3.29 -26.10 -15.23
N GLU A 343 2.69 -26.70 -14.20
CA GLU A 343 2.88 -26.32 -12.80
C GLU A 343 4.29 -26.67 -12.32
N LEU A 344 5.07 -25.66 -11.91
CA LEU A 344 6.40 -25.81 -11.30
C LEU A 344 6.32 -25.83 -9.78
N TRP A 345 5.39 -25.07 -9.22
CA TRP A 345 5.17 -24.96 -7.78
C TRP A 345 3.72 -24.57 -7.49
N LYS A 346 3.23 -25.09 -6.37
CA LYS A 346 1.92 -24.79 -5.84
C LYS A 346 1.96 -24.71 -4.32
N TYR A 347 1.27 -23.71 -3.77
CA TYR A 347 1.11 -23.59 -2.32
C TYR A 347 0.22 -24.70 -1.79
N GLU A 348 0.66 -25.36 -0.74
CA GLU A 348 -0.11 -26.40 -0.06
C GLU A 348 -1.00 -25.78 1.01
N TYR A 349 -2.28 -25.64 0.72
CA TYR A 349 -3.26 -25.14 1.67
C TYR A 349 -3.54 -26.17 2.78
N PRO A 350 -3.90 -25.70 4.01
CA PRO A 350 -4.34 -26.59 5.08
C PRO A 350 -5.48 -27.51 4.62
N LEU A 351 -5.58 -28.67 5.23
CA LEU A 351 -6.67 -29.60 5.01
C LEU A 351 -7.80 -29.35 6.03
N ASP A 352 -9.04 -29.50 5.60
CA ASP A 352 -10.20 -29.52 6.49
C ASP A 352 -10.29 -30.85 7.25
N LYS A 353 -11.31 -30.97 8.10
CA LYS A 353 -11.57 -32.23 8.88
C LYS A 353 -11.84 -33.47 8.00
N ASP A 354 -12.20 -33.26 6.75
CA ASP A 354 -12.48 -34.32 5.78
C ASP A 354 -11.25 -34.62 4.87
N GLY A 355 -10.11 -33.99 5.16
CA GLY A 355 -8.86 -34.14 4.40
C GLY A 355 -8.83 -33.42 3.06
N LYS A 356 -9.72 -32.44 2.83
CA LYS A 356 -9.75 -31.66 1.59
C LYS A 356 -9.04 -30.32 1.79
N PRO A 357 -8.26 -29.84 0.79
CA PRO A 357 -7.66 -28.53 0.86
C PRO A 357 -8.72 -27.41 1.04
N VAL A 358 -8.53 -26.57 2.04
CA VAL A 358 -9.30 -25.32 2.18
C VAL A 358 -8.60 -24.26 1.32
N ASN A 359 -9.36 -23.56 0.46
CA ASN A 359 -8.79 -22.52 -0.39
C ASN A 359 -8.53 -21.21 0.40
N SER A 360 -7.91 -21.36 1.56
CA SER A 360 -7.57 -20.24 2.45
C SER A 360 -6.34 -20.59 3.29
N VAL A 361 -5.53 -19.58 3.60
CA VAL A 361 -4.40 -19.71 4.52
C VAL A 361 -4.86 -20.00 5.95
N SER A 362 -4.01 -20.63 6.76
CA SER A 362 -4.34 -21.07 8.13
C SER A 362 -4.65 -19.92 9.09
N VAL A 363 -4.06 -18.74 8.87
CA VAL A 363 -4.29 -17.53 9.65
C VAL A 363 -4.77 -16.42 8.70
N GLU A 364 -5.84 -15.74 9.07
CA GLU A 364 -6.39 -14.63 8.31
C GLU A 364 -5.34 -13.49 8.21
N PRO A 365 -5.10 -12.91 7.01
CA PRO A 365 -3.97 -11.99 6.80
C PRO A 365 -3.96 -10.76 7.69
N HIS A 366 -5.12 -10.17 8.03
CA HIS A 366 -5.18 -9.04 8.96
C HIS A 366 -4.89 -9.43 10.42
N LEU A 367 -5.12 -10.68 10.80
CA LEU A 367 -4.64 -11.21 12.07
C LEU A 367 -3.14 -11.48 12.01
N GLN A 368 -2.65 -12.03 10.90
CA GLN A 368 -1.22 -12.32 10.73
C GLN A 368 -0.36 -11.06 10.79
N GLU A 369 -0.81 -9.91 10.23
CA GLU A 369 -0.07 -8.66 10.36
C GLU A 369 0.08 -8.21 11.81
N GLN A 370 -0.95 -8.41 12.64
CA GLN A 370 -0.89 -8.09 14.08
C GLN A 370 0.00 -9.08 14.86
N ILE A 371 -0.06 -10.37 14.52
CA ILE A 371 0.85 -11.39 15.10
C ILE A 371 2.31 -11.03 14.80
N THR A 372 2.61 -10.69 13.55
CA THR A 372 3.97 -10.29 13.11
C THR A 372 4.42 -9.03 13.84
N PHE A 373 3.54 -8.03 13.95
CA PHE A 373 3.82 -6.77 14.65
C PHE A 373 4.14 -6.98 16.13
N VAL A 374 3.29 -7.69 16.87
CA VAL A 374 3.50 -7.98 18.30
C VAL A 374 4.74 -8.85 18.48
N THR A 375 4.99 -9.83 17.59
CA THR A 375 6.20 -10.67 17.63
C THR A 375 7.46 -9.84 17.47
N ALA A 376 7.47 -8.90 16.53
CA ALA A 376 8.61 -8.00 16.30
C ALA A 376 8.92 -7.15 17.54
N ILE A 377 7.88 -6.58 18.18
CA ILE A 377 8.04 -5.79 19.41
C ILE A 377 8.62 -6.65 20.53
N ARG A 378 8.05 -7.83 20.78
CA ARG A 378 8.47 -8.69 21.90
C ARG A 378 9.84 -9.33 21.72
N SER A 379 10.23 -9.61 20.49
CA SER A 379 11.56 -10.14 20.17
C SER A 379 12.66 -9.09 20.12
N GLY A 380 12.31 -7.79 20.11
CA GLY A 380 13.25 -6.70 19.91
C GLY A 380 13.78 -6.61 18.47
N ASN A 381 13.20 -7.37 17.53
CA ASN A 381 13.53 -7.32 16.12
C ASN A 381 12.76 -6.18 15.45
N VAL A 382 13.37 -5.02 15.35
CA VAL A 382 12.71 -3.82 14.81
C VAL A 382 12.21 -4.06 13.39
N LEU A 383 10.90 -4.02 13.20
CA LEU A 383 10.24 -4.10 11.90
C LEU A 383 9.66 -2.73 11.55
N ASN A 384 10.19 -2.13 10.48
CA ASN A 384 9.71 -0.83 9.97
C ASN A 384 9.52 -0.92 8.46
N GLU A 385 8.29 -1.18 8.02
CA GLU A 385 7.91 -1.38 6.62
C GLU A 385 7.16 -0.19 6.00
N ILE A 386 6.95 0.89 6.77
CA ILE A 386 6.10 2.00 6.32
C ILE A 386 6.66 2.74 5.10
N GLU A 387 7.99 2.73 4.91
CA GLU A 387 8.63 3.33 3.75
C GLU A 387 8.24 2.61 2.45
N ASN A 388 8.13 1.27 2.47
CA ASN A 388 7.66 0.49 1.31
C ASN A 388 6.23 0.89 0.92
N THR A 389 5.35 1.03 1.91
CA THR A 389 3.97 1.46 1.69
C THR A 389 3.88 2.92 1.24
N ALA A 390 4.78 3.80 1.71
CA ALA A 390 4.87 5.18 1.24
C ALA A 390 5.27 5.23 -0.25
N VAL A 391 6.23 4.41 -0.69
CA VAL A 391 6.60 4.26 -2.11
C VAL A 391 5.42 3.76 -2.93
N ALA A 392 4.73 2.71 -2.49
CA ALA A 392 3.56 2.18 -3.19
C ALA A 392 2.42 3.21 -3.26
N THR A 393 2.21 3.98 -2.19
CA THR A 393 1.23 5.09 -2.15
C THR A 393 1.59 6.16 -3.19
N LEU A 394 2.86 6.55 -3.30
CA LEU A 394 3.29 7.55 -4.29
C LEU A 394 3.13 7.05 -5.73
N VAL A 395 3.42 5.77 -5.99
CA VAL A 395 3.18 5.14 -7.31
C VAL A 395 1.69 5.16 -7.65
N ALA A 396 0.82 4.86 -6.69
CA ALA A 396 -0.62 4.95 -6.89
C ALA A 396 -1.09 6.38 -7.20
N ILE A 397 -0.55 7.38 -6.46
CA ILE A 397 -0.81 8.82 -6.71
C ILE A 397 -0.30 9.22 -8.09
N MET A 398 0.89 8.77 -8.50
CA MET A 398 1.45 9.02 -9.84
C MET A 398 0.50 8.53 -10.95
N GLY A 399 -0.03 7.31 -10.83
CA GLY A 399 -1.03 6.76 -11.74
C GLY A 399 -2.35 7.54 -11.75
N CYS A 400 -2.80 7.98 -10.58
CA CYS A 400 -3.99 8.81 -10.42
C CYS A 400 -3.83 10.17 -11.13
N VAL A 401 -2.75 10.88 -10.85
CA VAL A 401 -2.44 12.20 -11.46
C VAL A 401 -2.27 12.07 -12.95
N SER A 402 -1.62 11.02 -13.45
CA SER A 402 -1.50 10.76 -14.87
C SER A 402 -2.88 10.62 -15.56
N ALA A 403 -3.78 9.82 -14.97
CA ALA A 403 -5.14 9.66 -15.51
C ALA A 403 -5.97 10.94 -15.43
N TYR A 404 -5.82 11.73 -14.38
CA TYR A 404 -6.55 12.99 -14.18
C TYR A 404 -6.09 14.09 -15.14
N THR A 405 -4.80 14.14 -15.43
CA THR A 405 -4.21 15.17 -16.33
C THR A 405 -4.18 14.75 -17.79
N GLY A 406 -4.21 13.44 -18.06
CA GLY A 406 -3.98 12.89 -19.41
C GLY A 406 -2.51 12.99 -19.85
N LYS A 407 -1.56 13.17 -18.93
CA LYS A 407 -0.13 13.30 -19.20
C LYS A 407 0.65 12.10 -18.66
N GLU A 408 1.82 11.80 -19.27
CA GLU A 408 2.83 10.99 -18.60
C GLU A 408 3.32 11.76 -17.38
N VAL A 409 3.47 11.05 -16.25
CA VAL A 409 3.93 11.59 -14.96
C VAL A 409 5.06 10.71 -14.46
N THR A 410 6.14 11.32 -13.97
CA THR A 410 7.29 10.60 -13.42
C THR A 410 7.25 10.51 -11.91
N TYR A 411 7.92 9.49 -11.37
CA TYR A 411 8.09 9.33 -9.92
C TYR A 411 8.85 10.53 -9.30
N GLU A 412 9.86 11.04 -10.02
CA GLU A 412 10.63 12.21 -9.60
C GLU A 412 9.77 13.48 -9.53
N GLU A 413 8.91 13.73 -10.55
CA GLU A 413 7.94 14.83 -10.48
C GLU A 413 7.04 14.73 -9.27
N MET A 414 6.53 13.53 -8.94
CA MET A 414 5.70 13.34 -7.76
C MET A 414 6.50 13.55 -6.46
N MET A 415 7.72 13.04 -6.38
CA MET A 415 8.59 13.25 -5.20
C MET A 415 8.91 14.72 -4.95
N ASN A 416 8.98 15.53 -5.98
CA ASN A 416 9.29 16.96 -5.88
C ASN A 416 8.03 17.86 -5.90
N SER A 417 6.83 17.27 -6.04
CA SER A 417 5.58 18.02 -6.12
C SER A 417 5.16 18.60 -4.77
N ASP A 418 4.73 19.85 -4.76
CA ASP A 418 4.11 20.50 -3.60
C ASP A 418 2.58 20.27 -3.55
N MET A 419 2.06 19.36 -4.40
CA MET A 419 0.65 18.99 -4.39
C MET A 419 0.24 18.53 -3.00
N LYS A 420 -0.74 19.22 -2.43
CA LYS A 420 -1.32 18.92 -1.13
C LYS A 420 -2.85 18.95 -1.27
N LEU A 421 -3.48 17.89 -0.83
CA LEU A 421 -4.94 17.78 -0.84
C LEU A 421 -5.53 18.18 0.52
N GLY A 422 -6.82 18.55 0.49
CA GLY A 422 -7.60 18.85 1.69
C GLY A 422 -7.60 20.31 2.10
N PRO A 423 -8.44 20.64 3.09
CA PRO A 423 -8.60 22.00 3.56
C PRO A 423 -7.42 22.43 4.45
N GLU A 424 -7.16 23.74 4.50
CA GLU A 424 -6.16 24.31 5.42
C GLU A 424 -6.56 24.16 6.90
N VAL A 425 -7.87 24.21 7.17
CA VAL A 425 -8.42 24.16 8.54
C VAL A 425 -9.36 22.98 8.67
N LEU A 426 -9.11 22.14 9.66
CA LEU A 426 -9.98 21.04 10.07
C LEU A 426 -10.92 21.51 11.17
N ALA A 427 -12.15 21.87 10.80
CA ALA A 427 -13.21 22.27 11.70
C ALA A 427 -14.58 21.88 11.12
N PHE A 428 -15.56 21.60 11.98
CA PHE A 428 -16.94 21.42 11.51
C PHE A 428 -17.47 22.71 10.88
N GLY A 429 -18.05 22.57 9.69
CA GLY A 429 -18.55 23.69 8.91
C GLY A 429 -18.34 23.48 7.41
N PRO A 430 -18.35 24.57 6.62
CA PRO A 430 -18.05 24.52 5.18
C PRO A 430 -16.62 24.07 4.91
N VAL A 431 -16.41 23.37 3.79
CA VAL A 431 -15.09 22.89 3.36
C VAL A 431 -14.68 23.61 2.07
N ASN A 432 -13.63 24.41 2.17
CA ASN A 432 -13.12 25.18 1.04
C ASN A 432 -12.03 24.40 0.29
N ILE A 433 -12.47 23.50 -0.59
CA ILE A 433 -11.62 22.71 -1.51
C ILE A 433 -12.30 22.63 -2.87
N PRO A 434 -11.57 22.39 -3.97
CA PRO A 434 -12.17 21.98 -5.25
C PRO A 434 -12.94 20.67 -5.07
N LYS A 435 -14.15 20.61 -5.63
CA LYS A 435 -15.05 19.45 -5.56
C LYS A 435 -15.43 18.94 -6.95
N THR A 436 -14.72 19.42 -7.96
CA THR A 436 -14.96 19.06 -9.36
C THR A 436 -14.22 17.79 -9.72
N VAL A 437 -14.89 16.90 -10.45
CA VAL A 437 -14.25 15.72 -11.02
C VAL A 437 -13.26 16.18 -12.08
N PRO A 438 -12.01 15.75 -12.06
CA PRO A 438 -11.02 16.07 -13.08
C PRO A 438 -11.46 15.63 -14.48
N ILE A 439 -11.04 16.36 -15.50
CA ILE A 439 -11.27 16.01 -16.92
C ILE A 439 -9.91 16.01 -17.61
N ALA A 440 -9.48 14.86 -18.10
CA ALA A 440 -8.19 14.70 -18.76
C ALA A 440 -8.05 15.64 -19.96
N GLY A 441 -6.87 16.29 -20.10
CA GLY A 441 -6.59 17.26 -21.15
C GLY A 441 -7.12 18.67 -20.90
N ILE A 442 -7.95 18.88 -19.87
CA ILE A 442 -8.31 20.21 -19.38
C ILE A 442 -7.40 20.53 -18.18
N ALA A 443 -7.02 21.82 -18.06
CA ALA A 443 -6.14 22.23 -16.98
C ALA A 443 -6.74 21.81 -15.62
N TYR A 444 -6.11 20.83 -15.00
CA TYR A 444 -6.40 20.38 -13.65
C TYR A 444 -5.17 20.68 -12.81
N VAL A 445 -5.32 21.49 -11.79
CA VAL A 445 -4.27 21.72 -10.79
C VAL A 445 -4.70 20.97 -9.54
N PRO A 446 -4.06 19.82 -9.24
CA PRO A 446 -4.38 19.07 -8.03
C PRO A 446 -4.14 19.94 -6.79
N GLY A 447 -5.13 20.02 -5.91
CA GLY A 447 -5.01 20.77 -4.65
C GLY A 447 -5.30 22.27 -4.75
N THR A 448 -5.79 22.77 -5.90
CA THR A 448 -6.25 24.17 -6.05
C THR A 448 -7.74 24.28 -6.21
#